data_4e3c16123875d04dc786b0877adac82d
#
_entry.id   4e3c16123875d04dc786b0877adac82d
#
_cell.length_a   1.000
_cell.length_b   1.000
_cell.length_c   1.000
_cell.angle_alpha   90.00
_cell.angle_beta   90.00
_cell.angle_gamma   90.00
#
_symmetry.space_group_name_H-M   'P 1'
#
loop_
_entity.id
_entity.type
_entity.pdbx_description
1 polymer ?
#
loop_
_entity_poly.entity_id
_entity_poly.type
_entity_poly.pdbx_seq_one_letter_code
_entity_poly.pdbx_strand_id
1 'polypeptide(L)'
;MASSTTRSSRKTPKDLLTIARLSTRHITALIKQAQALKAKRRARRTPRPLVGKTLGLIFEKPSTRTRVSFEAGMNQLGGQSLFLDSDKIQLSRGESLADTAQVLSRYLDGLVVRTFDQATLEDWATYATIPVINGLTDQCHPCQILADLFTISIKKKRLKGLKLAYIGDGNNVTHSLLEAGALMGMHVSVGCPSGYEPDQKIVDWAQEEALKTKTTIQVTADPVEAVRNADVLYTDVWISMGQEREQKRRLKALTPYQVNEALLRKAKTNAIVMHCLPAHRGEEISTGVLDGPQAVVLEQAENRLDMQNAILIDWLGK
;
A
#
# COMPACT_ATOMS: atom_id res chain seq x y z
N MET A 1 14.73 8.57 -43.94
CA MET A 1 13.43 8.76 -43.24
C MET A 1 13.61 8.41 -41.79
N ALA A 2 13.71 9.42 -40.91
CA ALA A 2 13.97 9.24 -39.51
C ALA A 2 12.62 9.00 -38.79
N SER A 3 12.46 7.80 -38.20
CA SER A 3 11.32 7.46 -37.38
C SER A 3 11.39 8.23 -36.06
N SER A 4 10.53 9.23 -35.88
CA SER A 4 10.37 9.96 -34.65
C SER A 4 9.58 9.07 -33.67
N THR A 5 10.28 8.44 -32.74
CA THR A 5 9.69 7.83 -31.55
C THR A 5 9.20 8.93 -30.63
N THR A 6 7.95 9.31 -30.75
CA THR A 6 7.24 10.16 -29.76
C THR A 6 7.25 9.46 -28.41
N ARG A 7 8.11 9.95 -27.51
CA ARG A 7 8.04 9.63 -26.06
C ARG A 7 6.71 10.15 -25.53
N SER A 8 5.73 9.26 -25.42
CA SER A 8 4.48 9.52 -24.70
C SER A 8 4.84 9.87 -23.25
N SER A 9 4.70 11.13 -22.90
CA SER A 9 4.66 11.55 -21.49
C SER A 9 3.35 11.02 -20.91
N ARG A 10 3.36 9.83 -20.29
CA ARG A 10 2.20 9.34 -19.56
C ARG A 10 1.90 10.35 -18.46
N LYS A 11 0.77 11.07 -18.60
CA LYS A 11 0.21 11.93 -17.54
C LYS A 11 -0.07 11.08 -16.31
N THR A 12 -0.02 11.69 -15.12
CA THR A 12 -0.53 11.08 -13.87
C THR A 12 -1.92 10.52 -14.14
N PRO A 13 -2.23 9.26 -13.79
CA PRO A 13 -3.58 8.74 -13.93
C PRO A 13 -4.54 9.60 -13.10
N LYS A 14 -5.80 9.68 -13.52
CA LYS A 14 -6.84 10.41 -12.79
C LYS A 14 -6.97 9.88 -11.36
N ASP A 15 -6.91 8.57 -11.19
CA ASP A 15 -7.18 7.86 -9.95
C ASP A 15 -5.98 7.04 -9.48
N LEU A 16 -5.88 6.76 -8.17
CA LEU A 16 -4.93 5.83 -7.58
C LEU A 16 -5.66 4.57 -7.12
N LEU A 17 -5.88 3.60 -7.99
CA LEU A 17 -6.64 2.38 -7.69
C LEU A 17 -5.72 1.20 -7.33
N THR A 18 -4.63 0.99 -8.10
CA THR A 18 -3.62 -0.06 -7.88
C THR A 18 -2.22 0.50 -8.18
N ILE A 19 -1.19 -0.18 -7.71
CA ILE A 19 0.20 0.14 -8.03
C ILE A 19 0.49 -0.14 -9.51
N ALA A 20 -0.08 -1.21 -10.07
CA ALA A 20 0.13 -1.62 -11.47
C ALA A 20 -0.25 -0.51 -12.49
N ARG A 21 -1.13 0.42 -12.12
CA ARG A 21 -1.52 1.57 -12.98
C ARG A 21 -0.50 2.71 -12.96
N LEU A 22 0.52 2.65 -12.11
CA LEU A 22 1.58 3.66 -12.01
C LEU A 22 2.78 3.30 -12.89
N SER A 23 3.59 4.30 -13.23
CA SER A 23 4.91 4.08 -13.83
C SER A 23 6.00 4.16 -12.76
N THR A 24 7.13 3.49 -12.99
CA THR A 24 8.34 3.59 -12.17
C THR A 24 8.77 5.04 -11.95
N ARG A 25 8.65 5.89 -13.00
CA ARG A 25 8.93 7.32 -12.91
C ARG A 25 8.01 8.03 -11.93
N HIS A 26 6.71 7.70 -11.96
CA HIS A 26 5.71 8.31 -11.08
C HIS A 26 5.95 7.91 -9.62
N ILE A 27 6.14 6.60 -9.35
CA ILE A 27 6.48 6.11 -8.00
C ILE A 27 7.76 6.77 -7.46
N THR A 28 8.80 6.89 -8.31
CA THR A 28 10.04 7.56 -7.93
C THR A 28 9.83 9.05 -7.59
N ALA A 29 8.95 9.74 -8.34
CA ALA A 29 8.61 11.13 -8.07
C ALA A 29 7.89 11.30 -6.73
N LEU A 30 6.91 10.41 -6.44
CA LEU A 30 6.20 10.38 -5.16
C LEU A 30 7.16 10.15 -3.98
N ILE A 31 8.11 9.21 -4.10
CA ILE A 31 9.12 8.94 -3.06
C ILE A 31 9.97 10.19 -2.81
N LYS A 32 10.46 10.86 -3.86
CA LYS A 32 11.24 12.10 -3.72
C LYS A 32 10.42 13.21 -3.06
N GLN A 33 9.16 13.36 -3.45
CA GLN A 33 8.26 14.35 -2.87
C GLN A 33 7.98 14.06 -1.40
N ALA A 34 7.69 12.80 -1.03
CA ALA A 34 7.50 12.38 0.35
C ALA A 34 8.75 12.67 1.21
N GLN A 35 9.95 12.40 0.68
CA GLN A 35 11.20 12.70 1.35
C GLN A 35 11.37 14.19 1.62
N ALA A 36 11.07 15.03 0.64
CA ALA A 36 11.13 16.49 0.79
C ALA A 36 10.09 17.01 1.80
N LEU A 37 8.87 16.46 1.77
CA LEU A 37 7.82 16.80 2.72
C LEU A 37 8.17 16.38 4.15
N LYS A 38 8.73 15.18 4.35
CA LYS A 38 9.22 14.73 5.65
C LYS A 38 10.25 15.67 6.23
N ALA A 39 11.22 16.13 5.43
CA ALA A 39 12.23 17.08 5.86
C ALA A 39 11.61 18.43 6.26
N LYS A 40 10.68 18.96 5.44
CA LYS A 40 9.96 20.21 5.72
C LYS A 40 9.08 20.11 6.98
N ARG A 41 8.37 18.99 7.16
CA ARG A 41 7.53 18.73 8.33
C ARG A 41 8.37 18.72 9.62
N ARG A 42 9.52 18.05 9.61
CA ARG A 42 10.45 18.03 10.74
C ARG A 42 11.02 19.42 11.06
N ALA A 43 11.21 20.26 10.03
CA ALA A 43 11.62 21.66 10.19
C ALA A 43 10.45 22.62 10.51
N ARG A 44 9.22 22.11 10.69
CA ARG A 44 7.98 22.92 10.92
C ARG A 44 7.70 23.92 9.79
N ARG A 45 8.03 23.57 8.54
CA ARG A 45 7.87 24.39 7.33
C ARG A 45 7.06 23.68 6.26
N THR A 46 6.06 22.89 6.67
CA THR A 46 5.17 22.14 5.75
C THR A 46 4.47 23.14 4.80
N PRO A 47 4.57 22.97 3.48
CA PRO A 47 3.84 23.81 2.53
C PRO A 47 2.34 23.54 2.62
N ARG A 48 1.55 24.52 2.20
CA ARG A 48 0.08 24.43 2.24
C ARG A 48 -0.53 24.55 0.83
N PRO A 49 -0.21 23.65 -0.11
CA PRO A 49 -0.67 23.75 -1.51
C PRO A 49 -2.13 23.37 -1.71
N LEU A 50 -2.81 22.86 -0.69
CA LEU A 50 -4.21 22.41 -0.75
C LEU A 50 -5.18 23.34 -0.02
N VAL A 51 -4.81 24.60 0.16
CA VAL A 51 -5.74 25.63 0.71
C VAL A 51 -7.00 25.68 -0.15
N GLY A 52 -8.18 25.60 0.48
CA GLY A 52 -9.48 25.62 -0.18
C GLY A 52 -9.92 24.27 -0.74
N LYS A 53 -9.09 23.21 -0.65
CA LYS A 53 -9.43 21.86 -1.09
C LYS A 53 -10.10 21.05 0.01
N THR A 54 -11.10 20.23 -0.36
CA THR A 54 -11.83 19.33 0.54
C THR A 54 -11.75 17.90 0.06
N LEU A 55 -11.31 17.00 0.93
CA LEU A 55 -11.19 15.55 0.69
C LEU A 55 -12.34 14.81 1.38
N GLY A 56 -13.08 13.97 0.65
CA GLY A 56 -14.01 13.01 1.22
C GLY A 56 -13.32 11.71 1.59
N LEU A 57 -13.61 11.18 2.78
CA LEU A 57 -13.12 9.88 3.26
C LEU A 57 -14.32 8.95 3.43
N ILE A 58 -14.51 8.01 2.51
CA ILE A 58 -15.62 7.04 2.53
C ILE A 58 -15.10 5.69 2.98
N PHE A 59 -15.53 5.21 4.13
CA PHE A 59 -15.02 3.98 4.72
C PHE A 59 -16.16 3.01 5.05
N GLU A 60 -16.11 1.84 4.44
CA GLU A 60 -16.93 0.66 4.78
C GLU A 60 -16.25 -0.24 5.81
N LYS A 61 -14.92 -0.08 5.97
CA LYS A 61 -14.12 -0.80 6.96
C LYS A 61 -13.42 0.19 7.88
N PRO A 62 -13.45 0.00 9.22
CA PRO A 62 -12.79 0.88 10.14
C PRO A 62 -11.26 0.90 9.93
N SER A 63 -10.65 2.06 10.08
CA SER A 63 -9.20 2.22 10.03
C SER A 63 -8.73 3.49 10.71
N THR A 64 -8.19 3.38 11.91
CA THR A 64 -7.60 4.52 12.63
C THR A 64 -6.43 5.13 11.86
N ARG A 65 -5.48 4.29 11.42
CA ARG A 65 -4.26 4.77 10.75
C ARG A 65 -4.56 5.48 9.43
N THR A 66 -5.38 4.90 8.57
CA THR A 66 -5.71 5.49 7.27
C THR A 66 -6.50 6.79 7.44
N ARG A 67 -7.51 6.78 8.30
CA ARG A 67 -8.31 7.97 8.60
C ARG A 67 -7.44 9.10 9.14
N VAL A 68 -6.77 8.87 10.26
CA VAL A 68 -5.97 9.89 10.95
C VAL A 68 -4.86 10.43 10.04
N SER A 69 -4.19 9.58 9.27
CA SER A 69 -3.09 10.04 8.41
C SER A 69 -3.57 10.89 7.22
N PHE A 70 -4.74 10.60 6.63
CA PHE A 70 -5.32 11.45 5.59
C PHE A 70 -5.89 12.76 6.16
N GLU A 71 -6.62 12.71 7.29
CA GLU A 71 -7.15 13.91 7.96
C GLU A 71 -6.02 14.85 8.40
N ALA A 72 -5.01 14.31 9.10
CA ALA A 72 -3.85 15.08 9.53
C ALA A 72 -3.06 15.62 8.32
N GLY A 73 -2.91 14.81 7.26
CA GLY A 73 -2.24 15.20 6.03
C GLY A 73 -2.92 16.37 5.35
N MET A 74 -4.23 16.30 5.12
CA MET A 74 -5.01 17.39 4.54
C MET A 74 -4.89 18.68 5.35
N ASN A 75 -5.01 18.58 6.68
CA ASN A 75 -4.86 19.75 7.56
C ASN A 75 -3.45 20.36 7.46
N GLN A 76 -2.38 19.55 7.48
CA GLN A 76 -1.00 20.02 7.32
C GLN A 76 -0.77 20.72 5.99
N LEU A 77 -1.42 20.26 4.92
CA LEU A 77 -1.31 20.82 3.57
C LEU A 77 -2.25 22.01 3.34
N GLY A 78 -3.06 22.39 4.34
CA GLY A 78 -3.96 23.56 4.30
C GLY A 78 -5.36 23.27 3.79
N GLY A 79 -5.68 22.04 3.44
CA GLY A 79 -7.01 21.59 3.06
C GLY A 79 -7.85 21.13 4.25
N GLN A 80 -9.02 20.60 3.94
CA GLN A 80 -9.98 20.03 4.89
C GLN A 80 -10.36 18.61 4.48
N SER A 81 -10.86 17.81 5.42
CA SER A 81 -11.40 16.49 5.15
C SER A 81 -12.76 16.30 5.81
N LEU A 82 -13.61 15.52 5.15
CA LEU A 82 -14.92 15.11 5.64
C LEU A 82 -14.94 13.58 5.73
N PHE A 83 -15.16 13.06 6.93
CA PHE A 83 -15.36 11.63 7.12
C PHE A 83 -16.82 11.27 6.85
N LEU A 84 -17.03 10.40 5.87
CA LEU A 84 -18.34 9.92 5.42
C LEU A 84 -18.43 8.43 5.79
N ASP A 85 -19.08 8.15 6.90
CA ASP A 85 -19.35 6.78 7.35
C ASP A 85 -20.38 6.16 6.40
N SER A 86 -20.01 5.08 5.71
CA SER A 86 -20.86 4.44 4.70
C SER A 86 -22.24 4.04 5.25
N ASP A 87 -22.31 3.66 6.52
CA ASP A 87 -23.55 3.27 7.17
C ASP A 87 -24.46 4.46 7.49
N LYS A 88 -23.96 5.70 7.41
CA LYS A 88 -24.67 6.94 7.76
C LYS A 88 -24.99 7.84 6.59
N ILE A 89 -24.52 7.52 5.39
CA ILE A 89 -24.83 8.24 4.17
C ILE A 89 -25.98 7.56 3.40
N GLN A 90 -26.50 8.22 2.37
CA GLN A 90 -27.67 7.74 1.64
C GLN A 90 -27.46 6.43 0.90
N LEU A 91 -26.23 6.02 0.62
CA LEU A 91 -25.90 4.69 0.07
C LEU A 91 -26.53 3.56 0.90
N SER A 92 -26.48 3.65 2.24
CA SER A 92 -27.12 2.66 3.12
C SER A 92 -28.63 2.67 3.07
N ARG A 93 -29.24 3.67 2.43
CA ARG A 93 -30.69 3.86 2.27
C ARG A 93 -31.17 3.63 0.84
N GLY A 94 -30.31 3.10 -0.05
CA GLY A 94 -30.64 2.72 -1.41
C GLY A 94 -30.38 3.78 -2.48
N GLU A 95 -29.67 4.89 -2.17
CA GLU A 95 -29.14 5.78 -3.21
C GLU A 95 -28.08 5.01 -4.04
N SER A 96 -28.11 5.22 -5.37
CA SER A 96 -27.12 4.58 -6.23
C SER A 96 -25.70 5.14 -5.98
N LEU A 97 -24.68 4.27 -6.10
CA LEU A 97 -23.29 4.70 -6.05
C LEU A 97 -23.00 5.78 -7.11
N ALA A 98 -23.57 5.62 -8.30
CA ALA A 98 -23.41 6.58 -9.40
C ALA A 98 -23.91 7.98 -9.04
N ASP A 99 -25.09 8.08 -8.44
CA ASP A 99 -25.65 9.37 -8.03
C ASP A 99 -24.83 9.99 -6.90
N THR A 100 -24.52 9.21 -5.88
CA THR A 100 -23.67 9.66 -4.77
C THR A 100 -22.31 10.16 -5.26
N ALA A 101 -21.63 9.42 -6.16
CA ALA A 101 -20.33 9.82 -6.70
C ALA A 101 -20.41 11.12 -7.51
N GLN A 102 -21.45 11.30 -8.31
CA GLN A 102 -21.66 12.51 -9.10
C GLN A 102 -21.98 13.74 -8.23
N VAL A 103 -22.82 13.56 -7.19
CA VAL A 103 -23.14 14.64 -6.22
C VAL A 103 -21.90 15.04 -5.43
N LEU A 104 -21.17 14.07 -4.86
CA LEU A 104 -19.94 14.35 -4.10
C LEU A 104 -18.86 15.01 -4.96
N SER A 105 -18.79 14.69 -6.25
CA SER A 105 -17.86 15.34 -7.19
C SER A 105 -18.14 16.84 -7.39
N ARG A 106 -19.31 17.35 -7.01
CA ARG A 106 -19.64 18.78 -7.07
C ARG A 106 -19.29 19.54 -5.80
N TYR A 107 -19.04 18.82 -4.71
CA TYR A 107 -18.76 19.41 -3.39
C TYR A 107 -17.31 19.25 -2.96
N LEU A 108 -16.62 18.22 -3.48
CA LEU A 108 -15.30 17.78 -3.03
C LEU A 108 -14.27 17.88 -4.15
N ASP A 109 -12.99 17.89 -3.80
CA ASP A 109 -11.86 17.89 -4.73
C ASP A 109 -11.22 16.52 -4.93
N GLY A 110 -11.58 15.55 -4.11
CA GLY A 110 -11.10 14.16 -4.21
C GLY A 110 -11.78 13.25 -3.19
N LEU A 111 -11.69 11.95 -3.44
CA LEU A 111 -12.23 10.90 -2.58
C LEU A 111 -11.13 9.92 -2.19
N VAL A 112 -11.10 9.50 -0.93
CA VAL A 112 -10.42 8.28 -0.48
C VAL A 112 -11.50 7.28 -0.14
N VAL A 113 -11.51 6.16 -0.85
CA VAL A 113 -12.49 5.09 -0.65
C VAL A 113 -11.80 3.88 -0.06
N ARG A 114 -12.34 3.36 1.05
CA ARG A 114 -11.93 2.12 1.70
C ARG A 114 -13.13 1.19 1.76
N THR A 115 -13.11 0.16 0.94
CA THR A 115 -14.21 -0.78 0.72
C THR A 115 -13.73 -2.22 0.74
N PHE A 116 -14.63 -3.16 0.51
CA PHE A 116 -14.30 -4.58 0.35
C PHE A 116 -13.87 -4.87 -1.09
N ASP A 117 -14.75 -4.69 -2.05
CA ASP A 117 -14.54 -5.11 -3.43
C ASP A 117 -13.79 -4.08 -4.26
N GLN A 118 -12.85 -4.56 -5.06
CA GLN A 118 -12.14 -3.72 -6.02
C GLN A 118 -13.08 -3.16 -7.09
N ALA A 119 -14.12 -3.93 -7.48
CA ALA A 119 -15.12 -3.49 -8.44
C ALA A 119 -15.90 -2.27 -7.93
N THR A 120 -16.30 -2.27 -6.67
CA THR A 120 -16.95 -1.11 -6.02
C THR A 120 -16.07 0.13 -6.08
N LEU A 121 -14.76 -0.01 -5.84
CA LEU A 121 -13.82 1.10 -5.97
C LEU A 121 -13.71 1.59 -7.42
N GLU A 122 -13.73 0.69 -8.40
CA GLU A 122 -13.67 1.04 -9.82
C GLU A 122 -14.95 1.74 -10.29
N ASP A 123 -16.09 1.38 -9.73
CA ASP A 123 -17.36 2.09 -9.94
C ASP A 123 -17.27 3.53 -9.40
N TRP A 124 -16.75 3.74 -8.19
CA TRP A 124 -16.47 5.08 -7.67
C TRP A 124 -15.61 5.89 -8.64
N ALA A 125 -14.53 5.31 -9.15
CA ALA A 125 -13.63 5.97 -10.09
C ALA A 125 -14.29 6.25 -11.47
N THR A 126 -15.25 5.42 -11.86
CA THR A 126 -15.99 5.57 -13.11
C THR A 126 -16.98 6.75 -13.04
N TYR A 127 -17.73 6.84 -11.95
CA TYR A 127 -18.81 7.85 -11.84
C TYR A 127 -18.35 9.17 -11.23
N ALA A 128 -17.28 9.18 -10.42
CA ALA A 128 -16.71 10.42 -9.91
C ALA A 128 -15.96 11.19 -11.01
N THR A 129 -16.13 12.51 -11.07
CA THR A 129 -15.32 13.38 -11.95
C THR A 129 -14.05 13.89 -11.29
N ILE A 130 -13.95 13.78 -9.97
CA ILE A 130 -12.79 14.09 -9.14
C ILE A 130 -11.91 12.84 -8.94
N PRO A 131 -10.64 12.98 -8.54
CA PRO A 131 -9.76 11.85 -8.26
C PRO A 131 -10.28 10.92 -7.17
N VAL A 132 -10.17 9.61 -7.39
CA VAL A 132 -10.45 8.55 -6.42
C VAL A 132 -9.15 7.86 -6.01
N ILE A 133 -8.91 7.81 -4.71
CA ILE A 133 -7.73 7.19 -4.10
C ILE A 133 -8.16 5.95 -3.33
N ASN A 134 -7.56 4.81 -3.64
CA ASN A 134 -7.77 3.55 -2.92
C ASN A 134 -7.18 3.63 -1.51
N GLY A 135 -8.04 3.74 -0.50
CA GLY A 135 -7.68 3.66 0.91
C GLY A 135 -7.36 2.23 1.38
N LEU A 136 -7.96 1.24 0.77
CA LEU A 136 -7.77 -0.20 0.80
C LEU A 136 -8.99 -0.90 0.17
N THR A 137 -8.74 -1.97 -0.56
CA THR A 137 -9.72 -3.02 -0.90
C THR A 137 -9.19 -4.38 -0.46
N ASP A 138 -9.99 -5.45 -0.58
CA ASP A 138 -9.52 -6.83 -0.33
C ASP A 138 -8.51 -7.30 -1.39
N GLN A 139 -8.43 -6.60 -2.51
CA GLN A 139 -7.47 -6.90 -3.58
C GLN A 139 -6.19 -6.07 -3.47
N CYS A 140 -6.23 -4.79 -3.07
CA CYS A 140 -5.08 -3.88 -3.14
C CYS A 140 -5.01 -2.90 -1.96
N HIS A 141 -3.76 -2.51 -1.60
CA HIS A 141 -3.49 -1.46 -0.62
C HIS A 141 -2.38 -0.50 -1.10
N PRO A 142 -2.60 0.26 -2.19
CA PRO A 142 -1.53 1.04 -2.84
C PRO A 142 -0.91 2.11 -1.93
N CYS A 143 -1.71 2.81 -1.11
CA CYS A 143 -1.20 3.84 -0.20
C CYS A 143 -0.23 3.29 0.85
N GLN A 144 -0.45 2.04 1.32
CA GLN A 144 0.48 1.37 2.23
C GLN A 144 1.79 1.07 1.51
N ILE A 145 1.72 0.43 0.36
CA ILE A 145 2.92 -0.05 -0.32
C ILE A 145 3.77 1.08 -0.89
N LEU A 146 3.17 2.19 -1.32
CA LEU A 146 3.95 3.39 -1.65
C LEU A 146 4.72 3.92 -0.44
N ALA A 147 4.14 3.91 0.77
CA ALA A 147 4.82 4.29 2.00
C ALA A 147 5.90 3.28 2.41
N ASP A 148 5.70 2.00 2.09
CA ASP A 148 6.69 0.95 2.34
C ASP A 148 7.90 1.09 1.42
N LEU A 149 7.69 1.34 0.13
CA LEU A 149 8.77 1.67 -0.80
C LEU A 149 9.56 2.90 -0.34
N PHE A 150 8.87 3.92 0.15
CA PHE A 150 9.51 5.10 0.73
C PHE A 150 10.36 4.73 1.95
N THR A 151 9.84 3.91 2.87
CA THR A 151 10.56 3.44 4.06
C THR A 151 11.80 2.63 3.68
N ILE A 152 11.66 1.68 2.74
CA ILE A 152 12.77 0.88 2.23
C ILE A 152 13.83 1.78 1.59
N SER A 153 13.41 2.78 0.79
CA SER A 153 14.34 3.71 0.14
C SER A 153 15.16 4.54 1.13
N ILE A 154 14.58 4.93 2.27
CA ILE A 154 15.30 5.62 3.36
C ILE A 154 16.29 4.67 4.03
N LYS A 155 15.87 3.47 4.38
CA LYS A 155 16.68 2.51 5.16
C LYS A 155 17.78 1.85 4.33
N LYS A 156 17.48 1.50 3.08
CA LYS A 156 18.40 0.78 2.18
C LYS A 156 19.08 1.66 1.14
N LYS A 157 18.70 2.95 1.04
CA LYS A 157 19.24 3.94 0.07
C LYS A 157 18.99 3.59 -1.41
N ARG A 158 18.30 2.53 -1.70
CA ARG A 158 17.93 2.06 -3.03
C ARG A 158 16.69 1.17 -2.94
N LEU A 159 16.09 0.85 -4.09
CA LEU A 159 15.04 -0.17 -4.25
C LEU A 159 15.53 -1.26 -5.20
N LYS A 160 16.01 -0.86 -6.37
CA LYS A 160 16.44 -1.77 -7.42
C LYS A 160 17.45 -2.80 -6.94
N GLY A 161 17.19 -4.08 -7.24
CA GLY A 161 18.03 -5.22 -6.91
C GLY A 161 18.00 -5.65 -5.43
N LEU A 162 17.12 -5.06 -4.59
CA LEU A 162 16.84 -5.60 -3.25
C LEU A 162 15.93 -6.83 -3.35
N LYS A 163 16.06 -7.74 -2.42
CA LYS A 163 15.13 -8.85 -2.22
C LYS A 163 14.19 -8.53 -1.04
N LEU A 164 12.89 -8.50 -1.31
CA LEU A 164 11.83 -8.46 -0.30
C LEU A 164 11.26 -9.87 -0.18
N ALA A 165 11.21 -10.39 1.05
CA ALA A 165 10.50 -11.61 1.39
C ALA A 165 9.23 -11.24 2.16
N TYR A 166 8.08 -11.67 1.66
CA TYR A 166 6.81 -11.62 2.39
C TYR A 166 6.47 -13.01 2.92
N ILE A 167 6.07 -13.10 4.19
CA ILE A 167 5.74 -14.37 4.84
C ILE A 167 4.34 -14.27 5.46
N GLY A 168 3.44 -15.15 5.07
CA GLY A 168 2.08 -15.21 5.61
C GLY A 168 1.01 -15.45 4.54
N ASP A 169 -0.13 -14.77 4.69
CA ASP A 169 -1.28 -14.87 3.80
C ASP A 169 -1.10 -14.07 2.51
N GLY A 170 -1.42 -14.65 1.36
CA GLY A 170 -1.36 -14.00 0.04
C GLY A 170 -2.46 -12.96 -0.16
N ASN A 171 -2.53 -11.96 0.72
CA ASN A 171 -3.58 -10.96 0.81
C ASN A 171 -3.34 -9.71 -0.08
N ASN A 172 -4.16 -8.67 0.09
CA ASN A 172 -4.08 -7.41 -0.64
C ASN A 172 -2.74 -6.65 -0.47
N VAL A 173 -2.07 -6.81 0.67
CA VAL A 173 -0.73 -6.25 0.92
C VAL A 173 0.28 -6.99 0.05
N THR A 174 0.22 -8.31 0.01
CA THR A 174 1.06 -9.17 -0.85
C THR A 174 0.87 -8.81 -2.32
N HIS A 175 -0.37 -8.66 -2.78
CA HIS A 175 -0.69 -8.26 -4.16
C HIS A 175 0.01 -6.95 -4.52
N SER A 176 -0.16 -5.92 -3.71
CA SER A 176 0.45 -4.62 -3.97
C SER A 176 1.98 -4.63 -3.84
N LEU A 177 2.56 -5.51 -2.99
CA LEU A 177 4.01 -5.72 -2.91
C LEU A 177 4.57 -6.37 -4.17
N LEU A 178 3.86 -7.35 -4.75
CA LEU A 178 4.22 -7.99 -6.01
C LEU A 178 4.25 -6.96 -7.15
N GLU A 179 3.19 -6.16 -7.30
CA GLU A 179 3.11 -5.08 -8.29
C GLU A 179 4.26 -4.07 -8.12
N ALA A 180 4.47 -3.60 -6.89
CA ALA A 180 5.49 -2.61 -6.58
C ALA A 180 6.92 -3.14 -6.81
N GLY A 181 7.19 -4.36 -6.38
CA GLY A 181 8.48 -5.01 -6.57
C GLY A 181 8.84 -5.15 -8.04
N ALA A 182 7.92 -5.64 -8.85
CA ALA A 182 8.11 -5.80 -10.29
C ALA A 182 8.41 -4.45 -10.98
N LEU A 183 7.62 -3.41 -10.69
CA LEU A 183 7.83 -2.07 -11.28
C LEU A 183 9.13 -1.42 -10.81
N MET A 184 9.51 -1.59 -9.55
CA MET A 184 10.68 -0.92 -8.99
C MET A 184 11.98 -1.72 -9.12
N GLY A 185 11.92 -2.88 -9.79
CA GLY A 185 13.08 -3.74 -10.02
C GLY A 185 13.63 -4.35 -8.73
N MET A 186 12.72 -4.77 -7.85
CA MET A 186 13.02 -5.56 -6.65
C MET A 186 12.71 -7.04 -6.92
N HIS A 187 13.48 -7.93 -6.33
CA HIS A 187 13.09 -9.34 -6.23
C HIS A 187 12.04 -9.47 -5.13
N VAL A 188 10.95 -10.18 -5.38
CA VAL A 188 9.93 -10.48 -4.36
C VAL A 188 9.76 -11.99 -4.24
N SER A 189 9.86 -12.49 -3.01
CA SER A 189 9.63 -13.89 -2.69
C SER A 189 8.52 -13.97 -1.64
N VAL A 190 7.44 -14.68 -1.96
CA VAL A 190 6.30 -14.88 -1.07
C VAL A 190 6.37 -16.30 -0.52
N GLY A 191 6.42 -16.42 0.81
CA GLY A 191 6.30 -17.69 1.53
C GLY A 191 4.91 -17.80 2.14
N CYS A 192 4.06 -18.68 1.60
CA CYS A 192 2.70 -18.90 2.07
C CYS A 192 2.29 -20.37 1.99
N PRO A 193 1.38 -20.86 2.85
CA PRO A 193 0.88 -22.22 2.76
C PRO A 193 -0.01 -22.41 1.54
N SER A 194 -0.13 -23.65 1.07
CA SER A 194 -1.07 -24.01 0.00
C SER A 194 -2.50 -23.65 0.38
N GLY A 195 -3.22 -23.02 -0.56
CA GLY A 195 -4.57 -22.48 -0.38
C GLY A 195 -4.62 -21.06 0.21
N TYR A 196 -3.45 -20.43 0.40
CA TYR A 196 -3.29 -19.05 0.86
C TYR A 196 -2.35 -18.25 -0.06
N GLU A 197 -2.19 -18.71 -1.30
CA GLU A 197 -1.38 -18.01 -2.31
C GLU A 197 -2.04 -16.68 -2.73
N PRO A 198 -1.24 -15.69 -3.19
CA PRO A 198 -1.78 -14.51 -3.84
C PRO A 198 -2.55 -14.86 -5.11
N ASP A 199 -3.43 -13.96 -5.55
CA ASP A 199 -4.17 -14.11 -6.81
C ASP A 199 -3.20 -14.36 -7.97
N GLN A 200 -3.39 -15.48 -8.67
CA GLN A 200 -2.51 -15.94 -9.75
C GLN A 200 -2.38 -14.90 -10.87
N LYS A 201 -3.45 -14.16 -11.19
CA LYS A 201 -3.41 -13.11 -12.22
C LYS A 201 -2.44 -11.98 -11.85
N ILE A 202 -2.36 -11.65 -10.56
CA ILE A 202 -1.44 -10.64 -10.06
C ILE A 202 0.00 -11.17 -10.06
N VAL A 203 0.18 -12.44 -9.71
CA VAL A 203 1.49 -13.12 -9.78
C VAL A 203 1.99 -13.14 -11.22
N ASP A 204 1.17 -13.59 -12.16
CA ASP A 204 1.52 -13.67 -13.58
C ASP A 204 1.90 -12.29 -14.14
N TRP A 205 1.08 -11.28 -13.88
CA TRP A 205 1.38 -9.90 -14.28
C TRP A 205 2.71 -9.40 -13.68
N ALA A 206 2.94 -9.65 -12.39
CA ALA A 206 4.16 -9.24 -11.72
C ALA A 206 5.40 -9.95 -12.27
N GLN A 207 5.28 -11.25 -12.62
CA GLN A 207 6.35 -12.01 -13.26
C GLN A 207 6.70 -11.47 -14.64
N GLU A 208 5.69 -11.17 -15.47
CA GLU A 208 5.90 -10.55 -16.79
C GLU A 208 6.59 -9.18 -16.69
N GLU A 209 6.15 -8.34 -15.74
CA GLU A 209 6.74 -7.02 -15.53
C GLU A 209 8.17 -7.12 -15.00
N ALA A 210 8.45 -8.11 -14.13
CA ALA A 210 9.78 -8.37 -13.57
C ALA A 210 10.82 -8.77 -14.64
N LEU A 211 10.40 -9.38 -15.74
CA LEU A 211 11.30 -9.65 -16.86
C LEU A 211 11.91 -8.37 -17.44
N LYS A 212 11.15 -7.28 -17.50
CA LYS A 212 11.61 -5.97 -18.00
C LYS A 212 12.67 -5.34 -17.09
N THR A 213 12.60 -5.63 -15.81
CA THR A 213 13.53 -5.12 -14.78
C THR A 213 14.66 -6.10 -14.47
N LYS A 214 14.63 -7.33 -15.04
CA LYS A 214 15.57 -8.43 -14.78
C LYS A 214 15.59 -8.84 -13.31
N THR A 215 14.39 -8.92 -12.70
CA THR A 215 14.19 -9.39 -11.32
C THR A 215 13.29 -10.61 -11.29
N THR A 216 13.13 -11.22 -10.11
CA THR A 216 12.37 -12.46 -9.94
C THR A 216 11.20 -12.22 -9.00
N ILE A 217 10.04 -12.78 -9.36
CA ILE A 217 8.86 -12.90 -8.52
C ILE A 217 8.64 -14.39 -8.29
N GLN A 218 8.65 -14.80 -7.02
CA GLN A 218 8.54 -16.21 -6.63
C GLN A 218 7.48 -16.37 -5.54
N VAL A 219 6.67 -17.41 -5.66
CA VAL A 219 5.77 -17.88 -4.61
C VAL A 219 6.19 -19.30 -4.23
N THR A 220 6.36 -19.60 -2.96
CA THR A 220 6.82 -20.90 -2.45
C THR A 220 6.11 -21.25 -1.14
N ALA A 221 5.96 -22.56 -0.90
CA ALA A 221 5.45 -23.06 0.37
C ALA A 221 6.55 -23.15 1.46
N ASP A 222 7.83 -22.94 1.12
CA ASP A 222 8.93 -22.96 2.08
C ASP A 222 9.26 -21.52 2.55
N PRO A 223 8.93 -21.13 3.80
CA PRO A 223 9.24 -19.81 4.31
C PRO A 223 10.75 -19.56 4.43
N VAL A 224 11.56 -20.60 4.61
CA VAL A 224 13.03 -20.47 4.70
C VAL A 224 13.61 -20.14 3.33
N GLU A 225 13.13 -20.79 2.28
CA GLU A 225 13.50 -20.46 0.90
C GLU A 225 13.14 -19.02 0.55
N ALA A 226 11.92 -18.59 0.91
CA ALA A 226 11.45 -17.23 0.65
C ALA A 226 12.37 -16.18 1.30
N VAL A 227 12.73 -16.38 2.57
CA VAL A 227 13.50 -15.40 3.37
C VAL A 227 14.99 -15.40 3.04
N ARG A 228 15.54 -16.49 2.47
CA ARG A 228 16.98 -16.61 2.22
C ARG A 228 17.55 -15.39 1.49
N ASN A 229 18.57 -14.76 2.12
CA ASN A 229 19.25 -13.57 1.60
C ASN A 229 18.31 -12.35 1.34
N ALA A 230 17.17 -12.26 2.01
CA ALA A 230 16.30 -11.10 1.92
C ALA A 230 16.93 -9.84 2.56
N ASP A 231 16.73 -8.69 1.91
CA ASP A 231 17.07 -7.37 2.43
C ASP A 231 15.96 -6.79 3.30
N VAL A 232 14.73 -7.22 3.02
CA VAL A 232 13.50 -6.81 3.69
C VAL A 232 12.69 -8.06 4.00
N LEU A 233 12.29 -8.24 5.25
CA LEU A 233 11.37 -9.27 5.69
C LEU A 233 10.05 -8.60 6.08
N TYR A 234 8.97 -9.00 5.43
CA TYR A 234 7.64 -8.40 5.60
C TYR A 234 6.62 -9.45 6.03
N THR A 235 5.73 -9.10 6.93
CA THR A 235 4.54 -9.89 7.25
C THR A 235 3.34 -8.98 7.54
N ASP A 236 2.16 -9.58 7.54
CA ASP A 236 0.90 -8.93 7.88
C ASP A 236 0.03 -9.90 8.70
N VAL A 237 -1.05 -9.42 9.27
CA VAL A 237 -2.00 -10.24 10.02
C VAL A 237 -2.47 -11.43 9.21
N TRP A 238 -2.63 -12.58 9.88
CA TRP A 238 -3.13 -13.79 9.24
C TRP A 238 -4.65 -13.81 9.05
N ILE A 239 -5.34 -12.96 9.80
CA ILE A 239 -6.80 -12.85 9.78
C ILE A 239 -7.15 -11.40 9.45
N SER A 240 -7.58 -11.16 8.22
CA SER A 240 -8.07 -9.86 7.78
C SER A 240 -9.50 -9.63 8.27
N MET A 241 -9.92 -8.36 8.32
CA MET A 241 -11.30 -7.99 8.66
C MET A 241 -12.30 -8.70 7.73
N GLY A 242 -13.29 -9.36 8.32
CA GLY A 242 -14.30 -10.17 7.62
C GLY A 242 -13.96 -11.67 7.53
N GLN A 243 -12.77 -12.09 7.99
CA GLN A 243 -12.34 -13.50 7.95
C GLN A 243 -12.37 -14.20 9.32
N GLU A 244 -13.00 -13.59 10.33
CA GLU A 244 -13.00 -14.07 11.72
C GLU A 244 -13.60 -15.48 11.86
N ARG A 245 -14.54 -15.86 10.96
CA ARG A 245 -15.15 -17.20 10.92
C ARG A 245 -14.15 -18.29 10.56
N GLU A 246 -13.07 -17.96 9.85
CA GLU A 246 -12.02 -18.89 9.43
C GLU A 246 -10.83 -18.94 10.42
N GLN A 247 -10.88 -18.22 11.51
CA GLN A 247 -9.74 -17.99 12.43
C GLN A 247 -9.00 -19.27 12.77
N LYS A 248 -9.69 -20.30 13.27
CA LYS A 248 -9.04 -21.56 13.71
C LYS A 248 -8.30 -22.26 12.56
N ARG A 249 -8.88 -22.28 11.37
CA ARG A 249 -8.28 -22.89 10.17
C ARG A 249 -7.05 -22.12 9.74
N ARG A 250 -7.15 -20.78 9.68
CA ARG A 250 -6.06 -19.89 9.27
C ARG A 250 -4.88 -19.96 10.23
N LEU A 251 -5.11 -19.86 11.53
CA LEU A 251 -4.07 -20.01 12.55
C LEU A 251 -3.34 -21.35 12.40
N LYS A 252 -4.05 -22.46 12.23
CA LYS A 252 -3.42 -23.78 12.05
C LYS A 252 -2.53 -23.83 10.80
N ALA A 253 -2.98 -23.28 9.69
CA ALA A 253 -2.24 -23.32 8.44
C ALA A 253 -1.03 -22.36 8.45
N LEU A 254 -1.17 -21.19 9.06
CA LEU A 254 -0.18 -20.10 9.01
C LEU A 254 0.85 -20.15 10.16
N THR A 255 0.60 -20.89 11.25
CA THR A 255 1.57 -21.03 12.37
C THR A 255 3.00 -21.36 11.93
N PRO A 256 3.27 -22.25 10.93
CA PRO A 256 4.63 -22.51 10.44
C PRO A 256 5.28 -21.29 9.74
N TYR A 257 4.50 -20.26 9.41
CA TYR A 257 4.92 -19.05 8.70
C TYR A 257 5.11 -17.85 9.64
N GLN A 258 5.21 -18.09 10.95
CA GLN A 258 5.52 -17.02 11.90
C GLN A 258 6.89 -16.41 11.61
N VAL A 259 6.94 -15.09 11.52
CA VAL A 259 8.22 -14.35 11.47
C VAL A 259 8.79 -14.28 12.88
N ASN A 260 9.71 -15.19 13.17
CA ASN A 260 10.41 -15.30 14.45
C ASN A 260 11.93 -15.14 14.25
N GLU A 261 12.68 -15.18 15.33
CA GLU A 261 14.13 -14.98 15.34
C GLU A 261 14.87 -16.05 14.52
N ALA A 262 14.36 -17.30 14.50
CA ALA A 262 14.97 -18.39 13.73
C ALA A 262 14.83 -18.14 12.22
N LEU A 263 13.66 -17.65 11.78
CA LEU A 263 13.42 -17.30 10.39
C LEU A 263 14.19 -16.04 9.99
N LEU A 264 14.21 -15.01 10.86
CA LEU A 264 14.94 -13.76 10.62
C LEU A 264 16.44 -14.00 10.41
N ARG A 265 17.05 -14.94 11.13
CA ARG A 265 18.47 -15.34 10.92
C ARG A 265 18.78 -15.90 9.54
N LYS A 266 17.78 -16.30 8.74
CA LYS A 266 17.95 -16.75 7.35
C LYS A 266 18.02 -15.61 6.35
N ALA A 267 17.55 -14.42 6.73
CA ALA A 267 17.72 -13.20 5.96
C ALA A 267 19.15 -12.65 6.09
N LYS A 268 19.46 -11.58 5.39
CA LYS A 268 20.73 -10.85 5.57
C LYS A 268 20.83 -10.28 6.99
N THR A 269 22.03 -10.23 7.53
CA THR A 269 22.28 -9.68 8.89
C THR A 269 21.79 -8.24 9.06
N ASN A 270 21.80 -7.46 7.98
CA ASN A 270 21.29 -6.10 7.93
C ASN A 270 19.86 -6.01 7.38
N ALA A 271 19.11 -7.11 7.29
CA ALA A 271 17.72 -7.08 6.87
C ALA A 271 16.88 -6.19 7.81
N ILE A 272 15.90 -5.51 7.25
CA ILE A 272 14.89 -4.79 8.03
C ILE A 272 13.60 -5.60 8.08
N VAL A 273 12.89 -5.51 9.20
CA VAL A 273 11.59 -6.15 9.40
C VAL A 273 10.49 -5.11 9.30
N MET A 274 9.46 -5.39 8.52
CA MET A 274 8.33 -4.52 8.25
C MET A 274 7.00 -5.22 8.56
N HIS A 275 6.02 -4.44 9.01
CA HIS A 275 4.66 -4.86 9.26
C HIS A 275 3.73 -3.64 9.15
N CYS A 276 2.65 -3.75 8.38
CA CYS A 276 1.75 -2.60 8.15
C CYS A 276 0.89 -2.21 9.38
N LEU A 277 0.90 -3.05 10.43
CA LEU A 277 0.09 -2.92 11.65
C LEU A 277 -1.45 -2.93 11.38
N PRO A 278 -2.28 -3.45 12.34
CA PRO A 278 -1.88 -3.93 13.69
C PRO A 278 -1.08 -5.23 13.61
N ALA A 279 -0.31 -5.56 14.63
CA ALA A 279 0.41 -6.82 14.72
C ALA A 279 -0.08 -7.64 15.92
N HIS A 280 -0.25 -8.96 15.72
CA HIS A 280 -0.61 -9.90 16.78
C HIS A 280 0.65 -10.65 17.24
N ARG A 281 1.26 -10.13 18.32
CA ARG A 281 2.47 -10.74 18.89
C ARG A 281 2.22 -12.19 19.31
N GLY A 282 3.09 -13.09 18.82
CA GLY A 282 2.95 -14.53 19.04
C GLY A 282 2.14 -15.26 17.98
N GLU A 283 1.46 -14.54 17.08
CA GLU A 283 0.83 -15.08 15.87
C GLU A 283 1.77 -14.92 14.66
N GLU A 284 1.51 -13.96 13.77
CA GLU A 284 2.30 -13.76 12.54
C GLU A 284 3.74 -13.29 12.78
N ILE A 285 4.00 -12.68 13.94
CA ILE A 285 5.32 -12.17 14.30
C ILE A 285 5.59 -12.36 15.79
N SER A 286 6.83 -12.80 16.14
CA SER A 286 7.24 -12.88 17.53
C SER A 286 7.48 -11.48 18.13
N THR A 287 7.31 -11.36 19.45
CA THR A 287 7.60 -10.12 20.19
C THR A 287 9.05 -9.69 20.01
N GLY A 288 9.99 -10.65 20.09
CA GLY A 288 11.43 -10.35 19.98
C GLY A 288 11.81 -9.82 18.59
N VAL A 289 11.13 -10.23 17.52
CA VAL A 289 11.35 -9.69 16.18
C VAL A 289 10.69 -8.34 16.01
N LEU A 290 9.43 -8.20 16.43
CA LEU A 290 8.66 -6.95 16.26
C LEU A 290 9.26 -5.77 17.04
N ASP A 291 9.73 -6.03 18.26
CA ASP A 291 10.36 -5.04 19.14
C ASP A 291 11.89 -5.03 19.01
N GLY A 292 12.44 -5.85 18.11
CA GLY A 292 13.87 -5.99 17.87
C GLY A 292 14.49 -4.84 17.06
N PRO A 293 15.84 -4.74 17.04
CA PRO A 293 16.55 -3.62 16.42
C PRO A 293 16.43 -3.56 14.89
N GLN A 294 16.02 -4.64 14.24
CA GLN A 294 15.80 -4.70 12.79
C GLN A 294 14.39 -4.27 12.40
N ALA A 295 13.45 -4.16 13.35
CA ALA A 295 12.08 -3.73 13.09
C ALA A 295 12.01 -2.22 12.84
N VAL A 296 11.35 -1.84 11.74
CA VAL A 296 11.16 -0.44 11.34
C VAL A 296 9.69 -0.04 11.30
N VAL A 297 8.85 -0.80 12.00
CA VAL A 297 7.37 -0.71 11.91
C VAL A 297 6.80 0.66 12.32
N LEU A 298 7.38 1.32 13.32
CA LEU A 298 6.93 2.65 13.73
C LEU A 298 7.34 3.73 12.73
N GLU A 299 8.56 3.63 12.16
CA GLU A 299 8.98 4.53 11.09
C GLU A 299 8.18 4.29 9.80
N GLN A 300 7.85 3.04 9.51
CA GLN A 300 6.95 2.65 8.42
C GLN A 300 5.57 3.31 8.60
N ALA A 301 5.01 3.25 9.80
CA ALA A 301 3.74 3.89 10.14
C ALA A 301 3.83 5.43 10.04
N GLU A 302 4.92 6.04 10.51
CA GLU A 302 5.17 7.48 10.37
C GLU A 302 5.23 7.89 8.90
N ASN A 303 5.93 7.12 8.07
CA ASN A 303 6.14 7.43 6.65
C ASN A 303 4.85 7.39 5.82
N ARG A 304 3.79 6.76 6.33
CA ARG A 304 2.46 6.83 5.70
C ARG A 304 1.97 8.26 5.58
N LEU A 305 2.13 9.07 6.62
CA LEU A 305 1.70 10.47 6.60
C LEU A 305 2.43 11.25 5.49
N ASP A 306 3.74 11.12 5.41
CA ASP A 306 4.54 11.86 4.43
C ASP A 306 4.27 11.40 2.99
N MET A 307 4.06 10.08 2.79
CA MET A 307 3.70 9.56 1.47
C MET A 307 2.27 9.94 1.08
N GLN A 308 1.31 9.88 2.01
CA GLN A 308 -0.06 10.30 1.73
C GLN A 308 -0.13 11.81 1.45
N ASN A 309 0.69 12.63 2.10
CA ASN A 309 0.84 14.04 1.74
C ASN A 309 1.34 14.22 0.30
N ALA A 310 2.31 13.40 -0.14
CA ALA A 310 2.77 13.43 -1.53
C ALA A 310 1.66 12.99 -2.51
N ILE A 311 0.91 11.94 -2.18
CA ILE A 311 -0.25 11.48 -2.95
C ILE A 311 -1.30 12.61 -3.05
N LEU A 312 -1.67 13.21 -1.93
CA LEU A 312 -2.68 14.29 -1.91
C LEU A 312 -2.25 15.48 -2.78
N ILE A 313 -1.01 15.90 -2.71
CA ILE A 313 -0.50 16.99 -3.56
C ILE A 313 -0.53 16.61 -5.05
N ASP A 314 -0.15 15.39 -5.38
CA ASP A 314 -0.08 14.95 -6.78
C ASP A 314 -1.47 14.80 -7.42
N TRP A 315 -2.48 14.38 -6.67
CA TRP A 315 -3.83 14.16 -7.18
C TRP A 315 -4.76 15.37 -7.02
N LEU A 316 -4.63 16.15 -5.94
CA LEU A 316 -5.53 17.27 -5.64
C LEU A 316 -4.90 18.65 -5.89
N GLY A 317 -3.57 18.74 -6.00
CA GLY A 317 -2.84 20.02 -6.14
C GLY A 317 -2.78 20.58 -7.55
N LYS A 318 -3.58 20.03 -8.48
CA LYS A 318 -3.64 20.48 -9.89
C LYS A 318 -4.75 21.46 -10.12
#